data_a70407fe0cdafdd8a42af7992140c96a
#
_entry.id   a70407fe0cdafdd8a42af7992140c96a
#
_cell.length_a   1.000
_cell.length_b   1.000
_cell.length_c   1.000
_cell.angle_alpha   90.00
_cell.angle_beta   90.00
_cell.angle_gamma   90.00
#
_symmetry.space_group_name_H-M   'P 1'
#
loop_
_entity.id
_entity.type
_entity.pdbx_description
1 polymer ?
#
loop_
_entity_poly.entity_id
_entity_poly.type
_entity_poly.pdbx_seq_one_letter_code
_entity_poly.pdbx_strand_id
1 'polypeptide(L)'
;MVEALLDSGATGLVMSSEFAKKQGFKLKKLERPIQVRNVNGSFNKEGPIENTVKVNIYYKGHVERTEIDVIGGQKWSVILGMPWLACHNPEIDWSIGEVKMMRCPEECGKQ
;
A
#
# COMPACT_ATOMS: atom_id res chain seq x y z
N MET A 1 14.08 6.69 0.59
CA MET A 1 13.40 6.06 -0.54
C MET A 1 13.08 4.62 -0.20
N VAL A 2 11.92 4.13 -0.57
CA VAL A 2 11.47 2.78 -0.23
C VAL A 2 11.00 2.05 -1.49
N GLU A 3 11.22 0.74 -1.50
CA GLU A 3 10.69 -0.11 -2.56
C GLU A 3 9.28 -0.57 -2.18
N ALA A 4 8.34 -0.39 -3.10
CA ALA A 4 6.97 -0.87 -2.94
C ALA A 4 6.72 -1.99 -3.95
N LEU A 5 6.01 -3.01 -3.50
CA LEU A 5 5.57 -4.09 -4.38
C LEU A 5 4.22 -3.73 -4.99
N LEU A 6 4.12 -3.79 -6.32
CA LEU A 6 2.83 -3.68 -7.01
C LEU A 6 2.28 -5.09 -7.16
N ASP A 7 1.16 -5.36 -6.52
CA ASP A 7 0.60 -6.71 -6.44
C ASP A 7 -0.89 -6.69 -6.78
N SER A 8 -1.22 -7.08 -8.00
CA SER A 8 -2.62 -7.13 -8.45
C SER A 8 -3.44 -8.19 -7.69
N GLY A 9 -2.77 -9.14 -7.05
CA GLY A 9 -3.44 -10.14 -6.21
C GLY A 9 -3.78 -9.65 -4.81
N ALA A 10 -3.23 -8.52 -4.40
CA ALA A 10 -3.53 -7.94 -3.09
C ALA A 10 -4.79 -7.09 -3.18
N THR A 11 -5.64 -7.18 -2.16
CA THR A 11 -6.93 -6.48 -2.13
C THR A 11 -6.91 -5.16 -1.37
N GLY A 12 -5.73 -4.71 -0.96
CA GLY A 12 -5.58 -3.46 -0.22
C GLY A 12 -4.20 -2.87 -0.38
N LEU A 13 -3.97 -1.76 0.30
CA LEU A 13 -2.67 -1.15 0.43
C LEU A 13 -2.16 -1.45 1.82
N VAL A 14 -0.94 -1.97 1.92
CA VAL A 14 -0.40 -2.47 3.19
C VAL A 14 1.00 -1.91 3.42
N MET A 15 1.27 -1.52 4.68
CA MET A 15 2.60 -1.14 5.13
C MET A 15 3.04 -2.09 6.23
N SER A 16 4.29 -2.51 6.21
CA SER A 16 4.88 -3.30 7.27
C SER A 16 4.87 -2.50 8.57
N SER A 17 4.44 -3.12 9.69
CA SER A 17 4.46 -2.47 10.98
C SER A 17 5.89 -2.15 11.42
N GLU A 18 6.85 -2.99 11.07
CA GLU A 18 8.25 -2.77 11.37
C GLU A 18 8.78 -1.53 10.63
N PHE A 19 8.41 -1.38 9.36
CA PHE A 19 8.79 -0.22 8.58
C PHE A 19 8.14 1.06 9.14
N ALA A 20 6.86 1.01 9.48
CA ALA A 20 6.15 2.16 10.05
C ALA A 20 6.81 2.63 11.34
N LYS A 21 7.19 1.70 12.22
CA LYS A 21 7.89 2.02 13.46
C LYS A 21 9.26 2.62 13.20
N LYS A 22 10.01 2.05 12.26
CA LYS A 22 11.34 2.52 11.92
C LYS A 22 11.31 3.95 11.40
N GLN A 23 10.29 4.30 10.61
CA GLN A 23 10.12 5.64 10.07
C GLN A 23 9.48 6.61 11.06
N GLY A 24 8.98 6.12 12.19
CA GLY A 24 8.35 6.97 13.19
C GLY A 24 6.98 7.49 12.78
N PHE A 25 6.29 6.82 11.89
CA PHE A 25 4.95 7.22 11.47
C PHE A 25 3.96 7.10 12.62
N LYS A 26 3.04 8.08 12.69
CA LYS A 26 1.97 8.05 13.68
C LYS A 26 0.85 7.15 13.18
N LEU A 27 0.57 6.08 13.93
CA LEU A 27 -0.48 5.12 13.58
C LEU A 27 -1.82 5.57 14.12
N LYS A 28 -2.87 5.35 13.33
CA LYS A 28 -4.24 5.59 13.74
C LYS A 28 -4.89 4.25 14.05
N LYS A 29 -5.42 4.10 15.27
CA LYS A 29 -6.09 2.88 15.67
C LYS A 29 -7.49 2.82 15.04
N LEU A 30 -7.83 1.66 14.45
CA LEU A 30 -9.16 1.43 13.90
C LEU A 30 -10.16 1.14 15.01
N GLU A 31 -11.39 1.66 14.88
CA GLU A 31 -12.47 1.31 15.81
C GLU A 31 -12.83 -0.16 15.72
N ARG A 32 -12.79 -0.71 14.51
CA ARG A 32 -13.08 -2.12 14.25
C ARG A 32 -11.92 -2.75 13.50
N PRO A 33 -11.22 -3.72 14.11
CA PRO A 33 -10.16 -4.43 13.40
C PRO A 33 -10.68 -5.14 12.15
N ILE A 34 -9.84 -5.17 11.13
CA ILE A 34 -10.17 -5.83 9.86
C ILE A 34 -9.49 -7.19 9.83
N GLN A 35 -10.29 -8.25 9.68
CA GLN A 35 -9.74 -9.60 9.57
C GLN A 35 -9.10 -9.80 8.20
N VAL A 36 -7.92 -10.40 8.20
CA VAL A 36 -7.18 -10.70 6.96
C VAL A 36 -7.13 -12.21 6.81
N ARG A 37 -7.56 -12.72 5.65
CA ARG A 37 -7.48 -14.12 5.31
C ARG A 37 -6.39 -14.38 4.30
N ASN A 38 -5.69 -15.48 4.47
CA ASN A 38 -4.71 -15.96 3.50
C ASN A 38 -5.44 -16.56 2.29
N VAL A 39 -4.69 -16.85 1.24
CA VAL A 39 -5.25 -17.42 0.01
C VAL A 39 -6.01 -18.72 0.29
N ASN A 40 -5.55 -19.52 1.26
CA ASN A 40 -6.19 -20.78 1.63
C ASN A 40 -7.40 -20.62 2.57
N GLY A 41 -7.82 -19.39 2.86
CA GLY A 41 -8.95 -19.12 3.71
C GLY A 41 -8.65 -19.02 5.20
N SER A 42 -7.44 -19.34 5.63
CA SER A 42 -7.06 -19.22 7.03
C SER A 42 -6.84 -17.76 7.42
N PHE A 43 -6.94 -17.45 8.72
CA PHE A 43 -6.64 -16.10 9.20
C PHE A 43 -5.13 -15.85 9.18
N ASN A 44 -4.75 -14.58 8.95
CA ASN A 44 -3.36 -14.19 9.00
C ASN A 44 -2.79 -14.41 10.39
N LYS A 45 -1.56 -14.96 10.47
CA LYS A 45 -0.87 -15.23 11.75
C LYS A 45 -0.62 -13.97 12.56
N GLU A 46 -0.46 -12.83 11.90
CA GLU A 46 -0.22 -11.56 12.57
C GLU A 46 -1.50 -10.94 13.14
N GLY A 47 -2.64 -11.63 12.97
CA GLY A 47 -3.91 -11.16 13.47
C GLY A 47 -4.59 -10.15 12.56
N PRO A 48 -5.64 -9.49 13.04
CA PRO A 48 -6.37 -8.51 12.26
C PRO A 48 -5.58 -7.21 12.06
N ILE A 49 -6.00 -6.42 11.08
CA ILE A 49 -5.48 -5.06 10.91
C ILE A 49 -6.11 -4.19 11.98
N GLU A 50 -5.29 -3.61 12.84
CA GLU A 50 -5.76 -2.77 13.95
C GLU A 50 -5.40 -1.30 13.77
N ASN A 51 -4.46 -0.99 12.88
CA ASN A 51 -3.97 0.36 12.67
C ASN A 51 -3.84 0.69 11.21
N THR A 52 -3.98 2.00 10.91
CA THR A 52 -3.68 2.55 9.59
C THR A 52 -2.71 3.72 9.74
N VAL A 53 -2.16 4.16 8.64
CA VAL A 53 -1.28 5.32 8.61
C VAL A 53 -1.61 6.16 7.38
N LYS A 54 -1.64 7.50 7.54
CA LYS A 54 -1.83 8.42 6.43
C LYS A 54 -0.48 8.90 5.97
N VAL A 55 -0.18 8.70 4.70
CA VAL A 55 1.11 9.07 4.13
C VAL A 55 0.94 9.71 2.77
N ASN A 56 1.97 10.44 2.34
CA ASN A 56 2.07 10.91 0.97
C ASN A 56 2.93 9.94 0.19
N ILE A 57 2.44 9.50 -0.96
CA ILE A 57 3.21 8.64 -1.85
C ILE A 57 3.71 9.49 -3.01
N TYR A 58 5.02 9.48 -3.22
CA TYR A 58 5.69 10.23 -4.29
C TYR A 58 6.28 9.24 -5.29
N TYR A 59 5.99 9.44 -6.57
CA TYR A 59 6.58 8.62 -7.61
C TYR A 59 6.66 9.40 -8.92
N LYS A 60 7.87 9.67 -9.40
CA LYS A 60 8.12 10.31 -10.71
C LYS A 60 7.21 11.51 -10.98
N GLY A 61 7.20 12.47 -10.07
CA GLY A 61 6.39 13.68 -10.20
C GLY A 61 4.94 13.54 -9.80
N HIS A 62 4.52 12.33 -9.47
CA HIS A 62 3.18 12.04 -8.98
C HIS A 62 3.18 12.08 -7.45
N VAL A 63 2.17 12.70 -6.86
CA VAL A 63 2.00 12.69 -5.40
C VAL A 63 0.54 12.47 -5.06
N GLU A 64 0.31 11.65 -4.04
CA GLU A 64 -1.02 11.46 -3.49
C GLU A 64 -0.92 11.29 -1.98
N ARG A 65 -2.00 11.65 -1.28
CA ARG A 65 -2.14 11.35 0.13
C ARG A 65 -3.14 10.22 0.28
N THR A 66 -2.73 9.16 0.98
CA THR A 66 -3.57 7.99 1.11
C THR A 66 -3.43 7.37 2.49
N GLU A 67 -4.41 6.58 2.88
CA GLU A 67 -4.40 5.81 4.11
C GLU A 67 -4.07 4.37 3.79
N ILE A 68 -3.10 3.81 4.50
CA ILE A 68 -2.58 2.47 4.27
C ILE A 68 -2.75 1.63 5.53
N ASP A 69 -3.19 0.38 5.37
CA ASP A 69 -3.30 -0.55 6.48
C ASP A 69 -1.92 -0.97 6.95
N VAL A 70 -1.74 -1.10 8.27
CA VAL A 70 -0.47 -1.49 8.87
C VAL A 70 -0.60 -2.91 9.41
N ILE A 71 0.29 -3.79 8.98
CA ILE A 71 0.27 -5.19 9.40
C ILE A 71 1.69 -5.71 9.57
N GLY A 72 1.88 -6.61 10.55
CA GLY A 72 3.19 -7.20 10.80
C GLY A 72 3.50 -8.39 9.91
N GLY A 73 4.74 -8.85 9.95
CA GLY A 73 5.16 -10.06 9.25
C GLY A 73 5.29 -9.93 7.75
N GLN A 74 5.34 -8.71 7.22
CA GLN A 74 5.44 -8.47 5.78
C GLN A 74 6.89 -8.42 5.33
N LYS A 75 7.20 -9.08 4.22
CA LYS A 75 8.54 -9.03 3.60
C LYS A 75 8.83 -7.66 3.01
N TRP A 76 7.82 -7.03 2.41
CA TRP A 76 7.97 -5.75 1.74
C TRP A 76 7.54 -4.61 2.67
N SER A 77 8.23 -3.49 2.57
CA SER A 77 7.88 -2.33 3.39
C SER A 77 6.49 -1.79 3.05
N VAL A 78 6.15 -1.77 1.77
CA VAL A 78 4.85 -1.29 1.29
C VAL A 78 4.37 -2.19 0.15
N ILE A 79 3.09 -2.53 0.17
CA ILE A 79 2.44 -3.27 -0.91
C ILE A 79 1.29 -2.42 -1.42
N LEU A 80 1.30 -2.13 -2.72
CA LEU A 80 0.23 -1.39 -3.39
C LEU A 80 -0.60 -2.39 -4.19
N GLY A 81 -1.80 -2.67 -3.70
CA GLY A 81 -2.66 -3.69 -4.28
C GLY A 81 -3.59 -3.16 -5.36
N MET A 82 -4.58 -3.98 -5.72
CA MET A 82 -5.50 -3.67 -6.80
C MET A 82 -6.25 -2.33 -6.64
N PRO A 83 -6.67 -1.91 -5.42
CA PRO A 83 -7.33 -0.62 -5.30
C PRO A 83 -6.46 0.55 -5.79
N TRP A 84 -5.17 0.50 -5.50
CA TRP A 84 -4.23 1.51 -5.98
C TRP A 84 -4.03 1.41 -7.50
N LEU A 85 -3.84 0.18 -7.99
CA LEU A 85 -3.64 -0.05 -9.42
C LEU A 85 -4.88 0.35 -10.24
N ALA A 86 -6.08 0.05 -9.75
CA ALA A 86 -7.31 0.41 -10.42
C ALA A 86 -7.53 1.93 -10.44
N CYS A 87 -7.23 2.60 -9.32
CA CYS A 87 -7.39 4.04 -9.20
C CYS A 87 -6.46 4.80 -10.14
N HIS A 88 -5.19 4.43 -10.16
CA HIS A 88 -4.18 5.15 -10.93
C HIS A 88 -4.00 4.60 -12.34
N ASN A 89 -4.38 3.35 -12.54
CA ASN A 89 -4.34 2.68 -13.85
C ASN A 89 -3.02 2.97 -14.60
N PRO A 90 -1.86 2.68 -13.99
CA PRO A 90 -0.58 3.00 -14.59
C PRO A 90 -0.30 2.13 -15.81
N GLU A 91 0.52 2.64 -16.72
CA GLU A 91 1.06 1.83 -17.81
C GLU A 91 2.30 1.11 -17.28
N ILE A 92 2.29 -0.22 -17.34
CA ILE A 92 3.38 -1.04 -16.82
C ILE A 92 4.03 -1.82 -17.94
N ASP A 93 5.35 -1.64 -18.10
CA ASP A 93 6.13 -2.49 -18.96
C ASP A 93 6.73 -3.61 -18.10
N TRP A 94 6.10 -4.76 -18.16
CA TRP A 94 6.47 -5.89 -17.31
C TRP A 94 7.84 -6.47 -17.65
N SER A 95 8.33 -6.25 -18.87
CA SER A 95 9.62 -6.79 -19.29
C SER A 95 10.79 -6.09 -18.62
N ILE A 96 10.64 -4.83 -18.29
CA ILE A 96 11.69 -4.03 -17.66
C ILE A 96 11.28 -3.45 -16.29
N GLY A 97 10.05 -3.71 -15.87
CA GLY A 97 9.56 -3.22 -14.58
C GLY A 97 9.33 -1.72 -14.53
N GLU A 98 9.08 -1.09 -15.66
CA GLU A 98 8.84 0.36 -15.69
C GLU A 98 7.35 0.66 -15.52
N VAL A 99 7.06 1.69 -14.71
CA VAL A 99 5.70 2.13 -14.42
C VAL A 99 5.57 3.60 -14.80
N LYS A 100 4.52 3.92 -15.59
CA LYS A 100 4.22 5.29 -15.99
C LYS A 100 2.85 5.70 -15.48
N MET A 101 2.80 6.82 -14.76
CA MET A 101 1.57 7.34 -14.13
C MET A 101 0.88 8.31 -15.09
N MET A 102 0.25 7.79 -16.13
CA MET A 102 -0.32 8.60 -17.21
C MET A 102 -1.83 8.78 -17.14
N ARG A 103 -2.51 7.97 -16.35
CA ARG A 103 -3.98 7.92 -16.36
C ARG A 103 -4.59 8.17 -14.98
N CYS A 104 -3.84 8.82 -14.09
CA CYS A 104 -4.33 9.12 -12.75
C CYS A 104 -5.53 10.05 -12.75
N PRO A 105 -6.42 9.95 -11.76
CA PRO A 105 -7.43 10.96 -11.54
C PRO A 105 -6.83 12.35 -11.34
N GLU A 106 -7.61 13.38 -11.67
CA GLU A 106 -7.14 14.76 -11.54
C GLU A 106 -6.82 15.17 -10.12
N GLU A 107 -7.45 14.53 -9.13
CA GLU A 107 -7.18 14.83 -7.72
C GLU A 107 -5.81 14.36 -7.26
N CYS A 108 -5.08 13.57 -8.04
CA CYS A 108 -3.69 13.26 -7.74
C CYS A 108 -2.84 14.49 -7.97
N GLY A 109 -2.08 14.86 -6.95
CA GLY A 109 -1.17 15.99 -7.07
C GLY A 109 -0.02 15.68 -8.01
N LYS A 110 0.59 16.74 -8.55
CA LYS A 110 1.77 16.65 -9.42
C LYS A 110 2.82 17.60 -8.91
N GLN A 111 4.07 17.20 -9.02
CA GLN A 111 5.20 18.03 -8.67
C GLN A 111 5.96 18.43 -9.91
#